data_7db2673edc93c6869fe7861298c5c8e7
#
_entry.id   7db2673edc93c6869fe7861298c5c8e7
#
_cell.length_a   1.000
_cell.length_b   1.000
_cell.length_c   1.000
_cell.angle_alpha   90.00
_cell.angle_beta   90.00
_cell.angle_gamma   90.00
#
_symmetry.space_group_name_H-M   'P 1'
#
loop_
_entity.id
_entity.type
_entity.pdbx_description
1 polymer ?
#
loop_
_entity_poly.entity_id
_entity_poly.type
_entity_poly.pdbx_seq_one_letter_code
_entity_poly.pdbx_strand_id
1 'polypeptide(L)'
;KAIRRQRQMCIRDSEEALRYTAVPNALKGEGIWAAHGINAAGVGMTATETITSNARVLGADPLVEYVPAKDGAEEIPGGIGEEDIVSVVLPYIRSAREGVSRLGSLLEKYGTYEMNGIAFQDVNEIWWLETIGGHHWMARRVPDDSYVVMPNQLGIDAFDLDDAFGAQENHLCSADLREFIAKYHLDLAQDGVFDPRAAFGSHTDSDHVYNTPRAWYMLRTLNPTTWVWDGPDADYTPASDDLPWCMVPEKKINPEDVKYVLSSHYQGTPYDPYASYGARENRGVYRSIGINRNDFVALIQLRPDLPADLQAVEWVAYASNALNAMVPFYANVETTPAYLAGTTGEVSTDSFYWVSRM
;
A
#
# COMPACT_ATOMS: atom_id res chain seq x y z
N LYS A 1 9.53 12.62 -18.96
CA LYS A 1 9.24 13.72 -18.00
C LYS A 1 8.23 14.75 -18.55
N ALA A 2 8.39 15.25 -19.77
CA ALA A 2 7.45 16.24 -20.36
C ALA A 2 6.04 15.66 -20.56
N ILE A 3 5.93 14.43 -21.01
CA ILE A 3 4.65 13.73 -21.29
C ILE A 3 3.90 13.39 -20.00
N ARG A 4 4.60 12.96 -18.95
CA ARG A 4 4.01 12.78 -17.62
C ARG A 4 3.38 14.07 -17.11
N ARG A 5 4.08 15.22 -17.23
CA ARG A 5 3.53 16.53 -16.85
C ARG A 5 2.27 16.88 -17.65
N GLN A 6 2.28 16.63 -18.95
CA GLN A 6 1.12 16.91 -19.82
C GLN A 6 -0.07 16.01 -19.46
N ARG A 7 0.16 14.72 -19.18
CA ARG A 7 -0.88 13.79 -18.74
C ARG A 7 -1.44 14.18 -17.36
N GLN A 8 -0.59 14.50 -16.39
CA GLN A 8 -1.02 15.01 -15.09
C GLN A 8 -1.86 16.28 -15.23
N MET A 9 -1.47 17.21 -16.11
CA MET A 9 -2.28 18.40 -16.41
C MET A 9 -3.66 18.02 -16.94
N CYS A 10 -3.75 17.14 -17.92
CA CYS A 10 -5.05 16.70 -18.48
C CYS A 10 -5.96 16.00 -17.45
N ILE A 11 -5.39 15.32 -16.46
CA ILE A 11 -6.16 14.66 -15.40
C ILE A 11 -6.61 15.67 -14.34
N ARG A 12 -5.80 16.70 -14.07
CA ARG A 12 -6.02 17.70 -13.02
C ARG A 12 -6.93 18.87 -13.42
N ASP A 13 -6.98 19.19 -14.69
CA ASP A 13 -7.63 20.42 -15.17
C ASP A 13 -9.16 20.39 -15.18
N SER A 14 -9.80 19.28 -14.77
CA SER A 14 -11.24 19.11 -14.91
C SER A 14 -12.05 19.28 -13.63
N GLU A 15 -11.43 19.42 -12.45
CA GLU A 15 -12.11 19.40 -11.15
C GLU A 15 -11.49 20.38 -10.15
N GLU A 16 -12.28 20.83 -9.17
CA GLU A 16 -11.78 21.64 -8.06
C GLU A 16 -10.95 20.79 -7.09
N ALA A 17 -9.65 21.01 -7.10
CA ALA A 17 -8.69 20.23 -6.31
C ALA A 17 -8.76 20.61 -4.82
N LEU A 18 -8.90 19.61 -3.96
CA LEU A 18 -8.76 19.76 -2.52
C LEU A 18 -7.28 19.88 -2.12
N ARG A 19 -7.03 20.70 -1.09
CA ARG A 19 -5.73 20.70 -0.42
C ARG A 19 -5.49 19.37 0.27
N TYR A 20 -4.24 18.91 0.30
CA TYR A 20 -3.84 17.70 1.00
C TYR A 20 -2.44 17.84 1.62
N THR A 21 -2.16 17.07 2.65
CA THR A 21 -0.83 16.84 3.23
C THR A 21 -0.24 15.57 2.68
N ALA A 22 1.06 15.54 2.48
CA ALA A 22 1.81 14.37 2.04
C ALA A 22 3.30 14.53 2.36
N VAL A 23 4.06 13.44 2.34
CA VAL A 23 5.52 13.49 2.33
C VAL A 23 6.01 13.42 0.89
N PRO A 24 6.43 14.53 0.29
CA PRO A 24 6.86 14.56 -1.09
C PRO A 24 8.29 14.07 -1.25
N ASN A 25 8.66 13.68 -2.48
CA ASN A 25 10.03 13.40 -2.86
C ASN A 25 10.94 14.62 -2.61
N ALA A 26 12.07 14.39 -1.95
CA ALA A 26 13.07 15.43 -1.66
C ALA A 26 13.90 15.85 -2.89
N LEU A 27 13.91 15.05 -3.97
CA LEU A 27 14.70 15.32 -5.15
C LEU A 27 14.06 16.40 -6.04
N LYS A 28 14.77 17.51 -6.22
CA LYS A 28 14.29 18.62 -7.02
C LYS A 28 14.08 18.21 -8.50
N GLY A 29 12.87 18.44 -8.99
CA GLY A 29 12.52 18.19 -10.39
C GLY A 29 11.94 16.80 -10.69
N GLU A 30 11.84 15.92 -9.69
CA GLU A 30 11.22 14.59 -9.84
C GLU A 30 9.70 14.59 -9.59
N GLY A 31 9.10 15.74 -9.31
CA GLY A 31 7.68 15.86 -9.02
C GLY A 31 7.37 15.71 -7.54
N ILE A 32 6.09 15.50 -7.21
CA ILE A 32 5.63 15.33 -5.83
C ILE A 32 6.01 13.93 -5.32
N TRP A 33 5.70 12.91 -6.10
CA TRP A 33 5.96 11.49 -5.78
C TRP A 33 5.63 11.16 -4.32
N ALA A 34 4.41 11.44 -3.93
CA ALA A 34 3.94 11.18 -2.58
C ALA A 34 3.55 9.71 -2.42
N ALA A 35 4.03 9.06 -1.37
CA ALA A 35 3.68 7.65 -1.07
C ALA A 35 2.37 7.51 -0.29
N HIS A 36 1.89 8.60 0.31
CA HIS A 36 0.62 8.68 1.04
C HIS A 36 0.19 10.13 1.20
N GLY A 37 -1.01 10.34 1.69
CA GLY A 37 -1.48 11.66 2.07
C GLY A 37 -2.90 11.63 2.61
N ILE A 38 -3.33 12.78 3.15
CA ILE A 38 -4.70 13.01 3.60
C ILE A 38 -5.19 14.36 3.08
N ASN A 39 -6.40 14.40 2.52
CA ASN A 39 -6.96 15.63 1.97
C ASN A 39 -7.86 16.40 2.96
N ALA A 40 -8.26 17.62 2.58
CA ALA A 40 -9.09 18.48 3.39
C ALA A 40 -10.52 17.95 3.62
N ALA A 41 -10.95 16.92 2.92
CA ALA A 41 -12.21 16.21 3.17
C ALA A 41 -12.05 15.07 4.21
N GLY A 42 -10.83 14.84 4.74
CA GLY A 42 -10.56 13.77 5.69
C GLY A 42 -10.43 12.41 5.05
N VAL A 43 -10.14 12.37 3.74
CA VAL A 43 -9.85 11.11 3.03
C VAL A 43 -8.36 10.89 2.98
N GLY A 44 -7.91 9.73 3.45
CA GLY A 44 -6.53 9.29 3.36
C GLY A 44 -6.33 8.25 2.27
N MET A 45 -5.14 8.23 1.67
CA MET A 45 -4.73 7.16 0.77
C MET A 45 -3.23 6.89 0.87
N THR A 46 -2.86 5.67 0.51
CA THR A 46 -1.48 5.30 0.20
C THR A 46 -1.32 5.12 -1.30
N ALA A 47 -0.09 5.10 -1.76
CA ALA A 47 0.33 4.53 -3.03
C ALA A 47 1.75 4.01 -2.81
N THR A 48 2.22 3.08 -3.62
CA THR A 48 3.60 2.57 -3.51
C THR A 48 3.80 1.29 -2.70
N GLU A 49 2.76 0.55 -2.39
CA GLU A 49 3.01 -0.85 -2.05
C GLU A 49 3.16 -1.62 -3.35
N THR A 50 4.38 -1.66 -3.90
CA THR A 50 4.67 -2.43 -5.12
C THR A 50 4.37 -3.90 -4.86
N ILE A 51 3.46 -4.46 -5.65
CA ILE A 51 3.04 -5.88 -5.57
C ILE A 51 3.46 -6.61 -6.85
N THR A 52 3.30 -7.93 -6.89
CA THR A 52 3.75 -8.71 -8.03
C THR A 52 2.66 -9.67 -8.50
N SER A 53 2.22 -9.51 -9.75
CA SER A 53 1.35 -10.46 -10.44
C SER A 53 2.16 -11.58 -11.09
N ASN A 54 1.53 -12.76 -11.22
CA ASN A 54 2.18 -13.86 -11.89
C ASN A 54 2.26 -13.68 -13.42
N ALA A 55 3.12 -14.45 -14.07
CA ALA A 55 3.40 -14.33 -15.51
C ALA A 55 2.18 -14.62 -16.40
N ARG A 56 1.18 -15.40 -15.94
CA ARG A 56 -0.03 -15.69 -16.72
C ARG A 56 -0.89 -14.44 -16.86
N VAL A 57 -1.04 -13.71 -15.76
CA VAL A 57 -1.78 -12.44 -15.73
C VAL A 57 -1.07 -11.40 -16.59
N LEU A 58 0.24 -11.24 -16.41
CA LEU A 58 1.03 -10.27 -17.18
C LEU A 58 1.10 -10.61 -18.68
N GLY A 59 0.97 -11.89 -19.03
CA GLY A 59 0.82 -12.30 -20.42
C GLY A 59 -0.55 -11.98 -21.02
N ALA A 60 -1.60 -11.92 -20.18
CA ALA A 60 -2.97 -11.61 -20.58
C ALA A 60 -3.28 -10.10 -20.59
N ASP A 61 -2.70 -9.36 -19.63
CA ASP A 61 -2.81 -7.90 -19.49
C ASP A 61 -1.41 -7.30 -19.21
N PRO A 62 -0.59 -7.09 -20.26
CA PRO A 62 0.75 -6.56 -20.13
C PRO A 62 0.78 -5.15 -19.54
N LEU A 63 1.83 -4.85 -18.77
CA LEU A 63 2.09 -3.51 -18.25
C LEU A 63 2.24 -2.50 -19.40
N VAL A 64 1.77 -1.29 -19.18
CA VAL A 64 1.80 -0.19 -20.16
C VAL A 64 3.10 0.58 -20.00
N GLU A 65 4.17 0.07 -20.60
CA GLU A 65 5.49 0.69 -20.54
C GLU A 65 5.59 1.90 -21.51
N TYR A 66 6.47 2.85 -21.17
CA TYR A 66 6.79 3.94 -22.06
C TYR A 66 7.65 3.44 -23.22
N VAL A 67 7.23 3.72 -24.44
CA VAL A 67 8.03 3.46 -25.65
C VAL A 67 8.32 4.78 -26.35
N PRO A 68 9.58 5.19 -26.50
CA PRO A 68 9.92 6.43 -27.18
C PRO A 68 9.62 6.37 -28.70
N ALA A 69 9.30 7.49 -29.28
CA ALA A 69 9.16 7.61 -30.73
C ALA A 69 10.44 7.16 -31.44
N LYS A 70 10.33 6.26 -32.41
CA LYS A 70 11.47 5.71 -33.13
C LYS A 70 11.08 5.26 -34.54
N ASP A 71 11.95 5.52 -35.51
CA ASP A 71 11.84 5.04 -36.91
C ASP A 71 10.49 5.37 -37.58
N GLY A 72 9.89 6.52 -37.25
CA GLY A 72 8.58 6.97 -37.78
C GLY A 72 7.36 6.44 -37.01
N ALA A 73 7.53 5.61 -35.98
CA ALA A 73 6.48 5.26 -35.05
C ALA A 73 6.28 6.36 -34.02
N GLU A 74 5.04 6.64 -33.69
CA GLU A 74 4.70 7.56 -32.60
C GLU A 74 5.12 6.98 -31.24
N GLU A 75 5.37 7.85 -30.27
CA GLU A 75 5.64 7.45 -28.92
C GLU A 75 4.39 6.82 -28.27
N ILE A 76 4.60 5.80 -27.43
CA ILE A 76 3.56 5.22 -26.56
C ILE A 76 3.81 5.77 -25.16
N PRO A 77 2.91 6.60 -24.60
CA PRO A 77 3.04 7.06 -23.24
C PRO A 77 2.88 5.87 -22.27
N GLY A 78 3.76 5.74 -21.28
CA GLY A 78 3.65 4.75 -20.22
C GLY A 78 2.37 4.90 -19.39
N GLY A 79 1.97 3.88 -18.65
CA GLY A 79 0.87 3.91 -17.71
C GLY A 79 1.09 4.86 -16.52
N ILE A 80 0.15 4.89 -15.58
CA ILE A 80 0.25 5.62 -14.32
C ILE A 80 1.11 4.79 -13.37
N GLY A 81 2.02 5.41 -12.65
CA GLY A 81 2.84 4.74 -11.65
C GLY A 81 2.73 5.38 -10.27
N GLU A 82 3.46 4.81 -9.32
CA GLU A 82 3.44 5.23 -7.91
C GLU A 82 3.70 6.72 -7.72
N GLU A 83 4.56 7.31 -8.56
CA GLU A 83 4.89 8.74 -8.47
C GLU A 83 3.73 9.68 -8.79
N ASP A 84 2.70 9.19 -9.46
CA ASP A 84 1.57 9.98 -9.91
C ASP A 84 0.28 9.71 -9.12
N ILE A 85 0.06 8.48 -8.63
CA ILE A 85 -1.21 7.98 -8.11
C ILE A 85 -1.79 8.92 -7.05
N VAL A 86 -1.04 9.28 -6.00
CA VAL A 86 -1.56 10.17 -4.95
C VAL A 86 -1.96 11.53 -5.53
N SER A 87 -1.14 12.11 -6.40
CA SER A 87 -1.34 13.45 -6.91
C SER A 87 -2.46 13.59 -7.95
N VAL A 88 -2.85 12.49 -8.60
CA VAL A 88 -3.97 12.49 -9.56
C VAL A 88 -5.29 11.97 -8.97
N VAL A 89 -5.26 11.40 -7.76
CA VAL A 89 -6.45 10.86 -7.09
C VAL A 89 -6.83 11.68 -5.87
N LEU A 90 -5.93 11.82 -4.88
CA LEU A 90 -6.24 12.37 -3.57
C LEU A 90 -6.87 13.77 -3.57
N PRO A 91 -6.44 14.73 -4.42
CA PRO A 91 -7.05 16.06 -4.46
C PRO A 91 -8.50 16.08 -4.94
N TYR A 92 -8.99 15.00 -5.55
CA TYR A 92 -10.26 14.98 -6.29
C TYR A 92 -11.31 14.05 -5.69
N ILE A 93 -11.10 13.54 -4.49
CA ILE A 93 -11.98 12.56 -3.83
C ILE A 93 -12.49 13.10 -2.49
N ARG A 94 -13.72 12.67 -2.12
CA ARG A 94 -14.38 13.06 -0.88
C ARG A 94 -14.78 11.86 -0.01
N SER A 95 -14.54 10.64 -0.50
CA SER A 95 -14.72 9.40 0.25
C SER A 95 -13.69 8.35 -0.18
N ALA A 96 -13.49 7.32 0.63
CA ALA A 96 -12.63 6.20 0.31
C ALA A 96 -13.11 5.48 -0.96
N ARG A 97 -14.41 5.25 -1.09
CA ARG A 97 -15.04 4.62 -2.26
C ARG A 97 -14.86 5.42 -3.55
N GLU A 98 -14.98 6.76 -3.48
CA GLU A 98 -14.65 7.61 -4.63
C GLU A 98 -13.19 7.45 -5.05
N GLY A 99 -12.27 7.27 -4.08
CA GLY A 99 -10.87 6.99 -4.35
C GLY A 99 -10.66 5.73 -5.16
N VAL A 100 -11.29 4.64 -4.75
CA VAL A 100 -11.28 3.36 -5.50
C VAL A 100 -11.82 3.54 -6.91
N SER A 101 -13.01 4.14 -7.03
CA SER A 101 -13.67 4.31 -8.33
C SER A 101 -12.88 5.22 -9.28
N ARG A 102 -12.32 6.31 -8.75
CA ARG A 102 -11.49 7.23 -9.55
C ARG A 102 -10.20 6.57 -10.01
N LEU A 103 -9.46 5.92 -9.11
CA LEU A 103 -8.22 5.23 -9.50
C LEU A 103 -8.53 4.11 -10.49
N GLY A 104 -9.56 3.30 -10.24
CA GLY A 104 -10.00 2.25 -11.15
C GLY A 104 -10.26 2.76 -12.56
N SER A 105 -11.03 3.85 -12.70
CA SER A 105 -11.31 4.48 -14.01
C SER A 105 -10.05 5.02 -14.69
N LEU A 106 -9.08 5.51 -13.93
CA LEU A 106 -7.80 5.96 -14.47
C LEU A 106 -6.94 4.78 -14.95
N LEU A 107 -6.92 3.67 -14.21
CA LEU A 107 -6.23 2.44 -14.58
C LEU A 107 -6.82 1.82 -15.85
N GLU A 108 -8.14 1.72 -15.95
CA GLU A 108 -8.82 1.21 -17.15
C GLU A 108 -8.53 2.08 -18.39
N LYS A 109 -8.40 3.38 -18.20
CA LYS A 109 -8.20 4.33 -19.31
C LYS A 109 -6.75 4.47 -19.75
N TYR A 110 -5.82 4.53 -18.80
CA TYR A 110 -4.43 4.87 -19.07
C TYR A 110 -3.47 3.71 -18.82
N GLY A 111 -3.92 2.70 -18.08
CA GLY A 111 -3.10 1.61 -17.62
C GLY A 111 -2.06 2.00 -16.58
N THR A 112 -1.31 1.00 -16.13
CA THR A 112 -0.14 1.18 -15.25
C THR A 112 1.08 0.49 -15.83
N TYR A 113 2.27 1.00 -15.55
CA TYR A 113 3.52 0.34 -15.94
C TYR A 113 4.12 -0.51 -14.80
N GLU A 114 3.49 -0.52 -13.64
CA GLU A 114 3.86 -1.33 -12.48
C GLU A 114 2.62 -1.70 -11.67
N MET A 115 2.70 -2.75 -10.87
CA MET A 115 1.60 -3.16 -10.02
C MET A 115 1.73 -2.57 -8.63
N ASN A 116 0.62 -2.09 -8.10
CA ASN A 116 0.55 -1.44 -6.80
C ASN A 116 -0.66 -1.88 -5.98
N GLY A 117 -0.48 -1.91 -4.65
CA GLY A 117 -1.54 -1.98 -3.67
C GLY A 117 -1.79 -0.61 -3.07
N ILE A 118 -3.03 -0.18 -2.99
CA ILE A 118 -3.43 1.16 -2.55
C ILE A 118 -4.53 1.07 -1.50
N ALA A 119 -4.28 1.65 -0.31
CA ALA A 119 -5.32 1.83 0.69
C ALA A 119 -6.03 3.17 0.50
N PHE A 120 -7.35 3.17 0.69
CA PHE A 120 -8.19 4.35 0.81
C PHE A 120 -8.95 4.28 2.12
N GLN A 121 -9.05 5.40 2.85
CA GLN A 121 -9.80 5.45 4.10
C GLN A 121 -10.52 6.78 4.30
N ASP A 122 -11.70 6.70 4.88
CA ASP A 122 -12.41 7.82 5.47
C ASP A 122 -13.00 7.40 6.83
N VAL A 123 -13.82 8.23 7.46
CA VAL A 123 -14.41 7.92 8.77
C VAL A 123 -15.43 6.78 8.76
N ASN A 124 -15.86 6.34 7.58
CA ASN A 124 -16.91 5.33 7.41
C ASN A 124 -16.37 3.98 6.95
N GLU A 125 -15.33 3.98 6.11
CA GLU A 125 -14.85 2.75 5.49
C GLU A 125 -13.36 2.81 5.13
N ILE A 126 -12.74 1.62 5.04
CA ILE A 126 -11.39 1.40 4.52
C ILE A 126 -11.50 0.45 3.34
N TRP A 127 -10.82 0.77 2.25
CA TRP A 127 -10.71 -0.04 1.04
C TRP A 127 -9.26 -0.35 0.74
N TRP A 128 -9.01 -1.57 0.29
CA TRP A 128 -7.74 -1.96 -0.29
C TRP A 128 -7.92 -2.32 -1.75
N LEU A 129 -7.17 -1.64 -2.63
CA LEU A 129 -7.16 -1.87 -4.07
C LEU A 129 -5.83 -2.51 -4.47
N GLU A 130 -5.90 -3.56 -5.30
CA GLU A 130 -4.76 -4.20 -5.95
C GLU A 130 -4.89 -4.06 -7.46
N THR A 131 -3.84 -3.60 -8.13
CA THR A 131 -3.75 -3.71 -9.59
C THR A 131 -3.38 -5.15 -9.94
N ILE A 132 -3.99 -5.69 -11.00
CA ILE A 132 -3.83 -7.10 -11.40
C ILE A 132 -2.86 -7.22 -12.56
N GLY A 133 -2.95 -6.32 -13.51
CA GLY A 133 -2.11 -6.22 -14.70
C GLY A 133 -1.99 -4.78 -15.16
N GLY A 134 -1.83 -4.57 -16.45
CA GLY A 134 -1.71 -3.24 -17.03
C GLY A 134 -2.95 -2.36 -16.87
N HIS A 135 -4.15 -2.94 -16.90
CA HIS A 135 -5.43 -2.20 -16.84
C HIS A 135 -6.41 -2.74 -15.81
N HIS A 136 -6.33 -4.03 -15.46
CA HIS A 136 -7.26 -4.65 -14.52
C HIS A 136 -6.89 -4.36 -13.07
N TRP A 137 -7.93 -4.26 -12.25
CA TRP A 137 -7.82 -3.99 -10.83
C TRP A 137 -8.98 -4.62 -10.06
N MET A 138 -8.79 -4.81 -8.77
CA MET A 138 -9.83 -5.21 -7.81
C MET A 138 -9.65 -4.45 -6.50
N ALA A 139 -10.75 -4.26 -5.77
CA ALA A 139 -10.70 -3.64 -4.45
C ALA A 139 -11.70 -4.31 -3.51
N ARG A 140 -11.29 -4.51 -2.27
CA ARG A 140 -12.13 -5.08 -1.21
C ARG A 140 -12.21 -4.13 -0.03
N ARG A 141 -13.43 -3.96 0.50
CA ARG A 141 -13.66 -3.23 1.75
C ARG A 141 -13.10 -4.03 2.92
N VAL A 142 -12.37 -3.39 3.80
CA VAL A 142 -11.91 -3.98 5.06
C VAL A 142 -13.10 -4.02 6.02
N PRO A 143 -13.42 -5.17 6.65
CA PRO A 143 -14.47 -5.22 7.66
C PRO A 143 -14.20 -4.27 8.83
N ASP A 144 -15.25 -3.69 9.40
CA ASP A 144 -15.14 -2.58 10.38
C ASP A 144 -14.42 -2.95 11.69
N ASP A 145 -14.39 -4.23 12.03
CA ASP A 145 -13.71 -4.77 13.21
C ASP A 145 -12.34 -5.37 12.94
N SER A 146 -11.86 -5.27 11.69
CA SER A 146 -10.70 -5.99 11.22
C SER A 146 -9.55 -5.04 10.82
N TYR A 147 -8.37 -5.61 10.71
CA TYR A 147 -7.20 -5.00 10.08
C TYR A 147 -6.67 -5.88 8.96
N VAL A 148 -5.89 -5.30 8.08
CA VAL A 148 -5.16 -6.01 7.02
C VAL A 148 -3.67 -5.76 7.13
N VAL A 149 -2.87 -6.74 6.68
CA VAL A 149 -1.42 -6.58 6.53
C VAL A 149 -1.05 -6.90 5.09
N MET A 150 -0.29 -6.00 4.48
CA MET A 150 0.06 -6.11 3.06
C MET A 150 1.57 -5.94 2.88
N PRO A 151 2.30 -7.03 2.58
CA PRO A 151 3.67 -6.96 2.08
C PRO A 151 3.66 -6.64 0.57
N ASN A 152 4.83 -6.65 -0.09
CA ASN A 152 4.93 -6.45 -1.53
C ASN A 152 4.38 -7.64 -2.35
N GLN A 153 3.15 -8.04 -2.07
CA GLN A 153 2.50 -9.24 -2.61
C GLN A 153 0.98 -9.01 -2.67
N LEU A 154 0.29 -9.56 -3.68
CA LEU A 154 -1.18 -9.58 -3.68
C LEU A 154 -1.66 -10.36 -2.45
N GLY A 155 -2.66 -9.84 -1.77
CA GLY A 155 -3.10 -10.39 -0.50
C GLY A 155 -4.57 -10.71 -0.40
N ILE A 156 -5.45 -10.10 -1.21
CA ILE A 156 -6.89 -10.39 -1.19
C ILE A 156 -7.10 -11.88 -1.45
N ASP A 157 -7.55 -12.60 -0.42
CA ASP A 157 -7.69 -14.06 -0.39
C ASP A 157 -9.08 -14.58 -0.77
N ALA A 158 -10.07 -13.70 -0.78
CA ALA A 158 -11.44 -14.00 -1.18
C ALA A 158 -12.08 -12.78 -1.83
N PHE A 159 -12.81 -12.99 -2.93
CA PHE A 159 -13.43 -11.91 -3.68
C PHE A 159 -14.77 -12.35 -4.27
N ASP A 160 -15.83 -11.66 -3.88
CA ASP A 160 -17.18 -11.93 -4.38
C ASP A 160 -17.43 -11.16 -5.68
N LEU A 161 -17.32 -11.87 -6.80
CA LEU A 161 -17.61 -11.32 -8.13
C LEU A 161 -19.09 -10.96 -8.29
N ASP A 162 -20.02 -11.62 -7.59
CA ASP A 162 -21.44 -11.30 -7.70
C ASP A 162 -21.79 -10.00 -6.98
N ASP A 163 -21.14 -9.73 -5.84
CA ASP A 163 -21.20 -8.41 -5.20
C ASP A 163 -20.55 -7.34 -6.08
N ALA A 164 -19.36 -7.59 -6.62
CA ALA A 164 -18.61 -6.62 -7.44
C ALA A 164 -19.36 -6.18 -8.70
N PHE A 165 -20.11 -7.11 -9.35
CA PHE A 165 -20.94 -6.83 -10.51
C PHE A 165 -22.42 -6.56 -10.18
N GLY A 166 -22.78 -6.56 -8.88
CA GLY A 166 -24.15 -6.37 -8.40
C GLY A 166 -24.29 -5.18 -7.45
N ALA A 167 -24.39 -5.45 -6.15
CA ALA A 167 -24.64 -4.42 -5.15
C ALA A 167 -23.41 -3.56 -4.85
N GLN A 168 -22.20 -4.08 -5.08
CA GLN A 168 -20.94 -3.39 -4.85
C GLN A 168 -20.76 -2.91 -3.40
N GLU A 169 -21.24 -3.70 -2.45
CA GLU A 169 -21.17 -3.33 -1.03
C GLU A 169 -19.75 -3.41 -0.49
N ASN A 170 -19.05 -4.52 -0.81
CA ASN A 170 -17.74 -4.83 -0.27
C ASN A 170 -16.66 -5.09 -1.34
N HIS A 171 -17.04 -5.18 -2.61
CA HIS A 171 -16.13 -5.50 -3.71
C HIS A 171 -16.37 -4.58 -4.89
N LEU A 172 -15.28 -4.08 -5.47
CA LEU A 172 -15.24 -3.27 -6.68
C LEU A 172 -14.11 -3.78 -7.58
N CYS A 173 -14.30 -3.75 -8.89
CA CYS A 173 -13.28 -4.18 -9.83
C CYS A 173 -13.45 -3.53 -11.21
N SER A 174 -12.47 -3.76 -12.10
CA SER A 174 -12.56 -3.38 -13.50
C SER A 174 -13.79 -4.00 -14.17
N ALA A 175 -14.39 -3.25 -15.10
CA ALA A 175 -15.70 -3.54 -15.68
C ALA A 175 -15.80 -4.89 -16.39
N ASP A 176 -14.71 -5.45 -16.85
CA ASP A 176 -14.63 -6.72 -17.59
C ASP A 176 -13.83 -7.81 -16.85
N LEU A 177 -13.57 -7.64 -15.54
CA LEU A 177 -12.74 -8.59 -14.78
C LEU A 177 -13.27 -10.03 -14.85
N ARG A 178 -14.61 -10.24 -14.80
CA ARG A 178 -15.23 -11.56 -14.90
C ARG A 178 -14.93 -12.23 -16.24
N GLU A 179 -15.08 -11.49 -17.32
CA GLU A 179 -14.80 -11.95 -18.69
C GLU A 179 -13.30 -12.19 -18.89
N PHE A 180 -12.46 -11.34 -18.32
CA PHE A 180 -11.00 -11.48 -18.34
C PHE A 180 -10.56 -12.78 -17.66
N ILE A 181 -11.05 -13.06 -16.44
CA ILE A 181 -10.78 -14.30 -15.71
C ILE A 181 -11.19 -15.52 -16.54
N ALA A 182 -12.41 -15.51 -17.06
CA ALA A 182 -12.96 -16.62 -17.83
C ALA A 182 -12.20 -16.85 -19.15
N LYS A 183 -11.90 -15.78 -19.88
CA LYS A 183 -11.20 -15.81 -21.18
C LYS A 183 -9.80 -16.41 -21.09
N TYR A 184 -9.08 -16.08 -20.04
CA TYR A 184 -7.69 -16.50 -19.86
C TYR A 184 -7.53 -17.65 -18.85
N HIS A 185 -8.63 -18.22 -18.36
CA HIS A 185 -8.66 -19.35 -17.42
C HIS A 185 -7.78 -19.06 -16.17
N LEU A 186 -7.96 -17.88 -15.58
CA LEU A 186 -7.11 -17.44 -14.48
C LEU A 186 -7.56 -17.97 -13.12
N ASP A 187 -8.86 -18.27 -12.95
CA ASP A 187 -9.36 -18.94 -11.75
C ASP A 187 -8.89 -20.40 -11.72
N LEU A 188 -8.17 -20.76 -10.66
CA LEU A 188 -7.63 -22.09 -10.42
C LEU A 188 -8.39 -22.85 -9.31
N ALA A 189 -9.39 -22.20 -8.69
CA ALA A 189 -10.14 -22.80 -7.60
C ALA A 189 -10.91 -24.05 -8.07
N GLN A 190 -10.88 -25.09 -7.26
CA GLN A 190 -11.61 -26.33 -7.50
C GLN A 190 -12.83 -26.50 -6.59
N ASP A 191 -12.91 -25.68 -5.56
CA ASP A 191 -13.99 -25.66 -4.56
C ASP A 191 -15.10 -24.67 -4.85
N GLY A 192 -14.96 -23.86 -5.92
CA GLY A 192 -15.91 -22.83 -6.34
C GLY A 192 -15.79 -21.51 -5.58
N VAL A 193 -14.78 -21.34 -4.73
CA VAL A 193 -14.46 -20.07 -4.07
C VAL A 193 -13.32 -19.41 -4.81
N PHE A 194 -13.56 -18.23 -5.38
CA PHE A 194 -12.55 -17.49 -6.09
C PHE A 194 -11.53 -16.86 -5.12
N ASP A 195 -10.28 -17.34 -5.19
CA ASP A 195 -9.13 -16.77 -4.49
C ASP A 195 -8.27 -15.97 -5.49
N PRO A 196 -8.36 -14.63 -5.50
CA PRO A 196 -7.59 -13.81 -6.43
C PRO A 196 -6.10 -13.81 -6.12
N ARG A 197 -5.67 -14.00 -4.87
CA ARG A 197 -4.25 -14.14 -4.52
C ARG A 197 -3.63 -15.35 -5.21
N ALA A 198 -4.31 -16.50 -5.18
CA ALA A 198 -3.87 -17.71 -5.88
C ALA A 198 -3.95 -17.56 -7.41
N ALA A 199 -4.98 -16.85 -7.91
CA ALA A 199 -5.19 -16.65 -9.34
C ALA A 199 -4.19 -15.67 -9.96
N PHE A 200 -3.89 -14.57 -9.29
CA PHE A 200 -3.15 -13.43 -9.83
C PHE A 200 -1.78 -13.22 -9.20
N GLY A 201 -1.59 -13.60 -7.94
CA GLY A 201 -0.42 -13.30 -7.15
C GLY A 201 0.81 -14.13 -7.49
N SER A 202 1.92 -13.75 -6.89
CA SER A 202 3.21 -14.43 -6.93
C SER A 202 3.43 -15.20 -5.63
N HIS A 203 3.95 -16.43 -5.74
CA HIS A 203 4.26 -17.34 -4.64
C HIS A 203 5.62 -18.00 -4.90
N THR A 204 6.66 -17.19 -5.04
CA THR A 204 8.01 -17.66 -5.34
C THR A 204 8.83 -17.86 -4.08
N ASP A 205 9.97 -18.58 -4.19
CA ASP A 205 10.94 -18.68 -3.09
C ASP A 205 11.42 -17.31 -2.61
N SER A 206 11.43 -16.30 -3.49
CA SER A 206 11.74 -14.92 -3.12
C SER A 206 10.66 -14.32 -2.23
N ASP A 207 9.39 -14.62 -2.47
CA ASP A 207 8.28 -14.16 -1.63
C ASP A 207 8.36 -14.76 -0.22
N HIS A 208 8.79 -16.01 -0.10
CA HIS A 208 9.00 -16.70 1.19
C HIS A 208 10.19 -16.15 2.00
N VAL A 209 11.00 -15.29 1.43
CA VAL A 209 12.09 -14.58 2.13
C VAL A 209 11.75 -13.10 2.34
N TYR A 210 11.07 -12.50 1.36
CA TYR A 210 10.87 -11.06 1.30
C TYR A 210 9.48 -10.63 1.80
N ASN A 211 8.43 -11.33 1.42
CA ASN A 211 7.04 -10.92 1.59
C ASN A 211 6.31 -11.65 2.71
N THR A 212 6.07 -12.93 2.54
CA THR A 212 5.27 -13.77 3.44
C THR A 212 5.73 -13.70 4.91
N PRO A 213 7.06 -13.74 5.22
CA PRO A 213 7.53 -13.64 6.60
C PRO A 213 7.17 -12.30 7.27
N ARG A 214 7.11 -11.20 6.51
CA ARG A 214 6.70 -9.90 7.06
C ARG A 214 5.23 -9.90 7.45
N ALA A 215 4.35 -10.42 6.59
CA ALA A 215 2.94 -10.58 6.91
C ALA A 215 2.73 -11.50 8.12
N TRP A 216 3.38 -12.67 8.14
CA TRP A 216 3.35 -13.60 9.27
C TRP A 216 3.72 -12.92 10.59
N TYR A 217 4.79 -12.13 10.62
CA TYR A 217 5.21 -11.45 11.84
C TYR A 217 4.23 -10.38 12.31
N MET A 218 3.62 -9.64 11.39
CA MET A 218 2.61 -8.63 11.71
C MET A 218 1.36 -9.29 12.32
N LEU A 219 0.84 -10.34 11.67
CA LEU A 219 -0.32 -11.11 12.16
C LEU A 219 -0.03 -11.73 13.53
N ARG A 220 1.12 -12.38 13.69
CA ARG A 220 1.57 -12.95 14.97
C ARG A 220 1.65 -11.92 16.09
N THR A 221 2.08 -10.71 15.76
CA THR A 221 2.23 -9.64 16.77
C THR A 221 0.89 -9.06 17.21
N LEU A 222 -0.06 -8.93 16.29
CA LEU A 222 -1.38 -8.35 16.59
C LEU A 222 -2.39 -9.38 17.09
N ASN A 223 -2.19 -10.66 16.77
CA ASN A 223 -3.02 -11.79 17.17
C ASN A 223 -2.18 -12.94 17.77
N PRO A 224 -1.48 -12.72 18.90
CA PRO A 224 -0.52 -13.69 19.41
C PRO A 224 -1.12 -14.99 19.93
N THR A 225 -2.43 -15.05 20.20
CA THR A 225 -3.12 -16.21 20.77
C THR A 225 -4.23 -16.78 19.92
N THR A 226 -4.62 -16.09 18.84
CA THR A 226 -5.67 -16.56 17.91
C THR A 226 -5.26 -17.83 17.16
N TRP A 227 -3.98 -17.93 16.84
CA TRP A 227 -3.37 -19.05 16.10
C TRP A 227 -2.12 -19.55 16.83
N VAL A 228 -1.73 -20.78 16.53
CA VAL A 228 -0.42 -21.31 16.95
C VAL A 228 0.62 -20.86 15.94
N TRP A 229 1.50 -19.97 16.35
CA TRP A 229 2.50 -19.34 15.47
C TRP A 229 3.87 -20.01 15.49
N ASP A 230 4.15 -20.82 16.50
CA ASP A 230 5.48 -21.38 16.76
C ASP A 230 5.40 -22.89 17.00
N GLY A 231 6.46 -23.59 16.65
CA GLY A 231 6.60 -25.04 16.89
C GLY A 231 6.11 -25.92 15.75
N PRO A 232 6.14 -27.25 15.92
CA PRO A 232 5.80 -28.20 14.87
C PRO A 232 4.31 -28.24 14.52
N ASP A 233 3.46 -27.76 15.42
CA ASP A 233 1.98 -27.73 15.26
C ASP A 233 1.49 -26.32 14.91
N ALA A 234 2.37 -25.46 14.39
CA ALA A 234 2.01 -24.09 13.99
C ALA A 234 0.95 -24.11 12.88
N ASP A 235 -0.11 -23.30 13.05
CA ASP A 235 -1.14 -23.10 12.03
C ASP A 235 -0.54 -22.39 10.81
N TYR A 236 0.35 -21.42 11.07
CA TYR A 236 1.04 -20.66 10.04
C TYR A 236 2.54 -20.53 10.33
N THR A 237 3.32 -20.57 9.26
CA THR A 237 4.77 -20.37 9.27
C THR A 237 5.16 -19.13 8.49
N PRO A 238 6.39 -18.64 8.58
CA PRO A 238 6.86 -17.53 7.75
C PRO A 238 6.76 -17.75 6.24
N ALA A 239 6.61 -18.99 5.79
CA ALA A 239 6.50 -19.36 4.37
C ALA A 239 5.08 -19.79 3.96
N SER A 240 4.07 -19.56 4.80
CA SER A 240 2.68 -19.94 4.49
C SER A 240 2.06 -19.02 3.44
N ASP A 241 1.59 -19.58 2.33
CA ASP A 241 0.92 -18.83 1.25
C ASP A 241 -0.55 -18.55 1.53
N ASP A 242 -1.11 -19.19 2.56
CA ASP A 242 -2.50 -19.11 2.99
C ASP A 242 -2.72 -18.21 4.22
N LEU A 243 -1.78 -17.30 4.52
CA LEU A 243 -1.97 -16.29 5.57
C LEU A 243 -3.25 -15.51 5.33
N PRO A 244 -4.09 -15.28 6.36
CA PRO A 244 -5.33 -14.53 6.19
C PRO A 244 -5.05 -13.07 5.78
N TRP A 245 -5.82 -12.57 4.81
CA TRP A 245 -5.71 -11.18 4.36
C TRP A 245 -6.10 -10.19 5.45
N CYS A 246 -7.19 -10.47 6.18
CA CYS A 246 -7.67 -9.64 7.28
C CYS A 246 -7.96 -10.46 8.52
N MET A 247 -7.84 -9.83 9.71
CA MET A 247 -8.15 -10.43 10.98
C MET A 247 -8.78 -9.42 11.94
N VAL A 248 -9.65 -9.91 12.84
CA VAL A 248 -10.07 -9.14 14.00
C VAL A 248 -8.93 -9.14 15.02
N PRO A 249 -8.41 -7.99 15.44
CA PRO A 249 -7.29 -7.94 16.37
C PRO A 249 -7.72 -8.37 17.80
N GLU A 250 -6.83 -9.02 18.54
CA GLU A 250 -7.10 -9.42 19.93
C GLU A 250 -7.27 -8.23 20.89
N LYS A 251 -6.74 -7.08 20.51
CA LYS A 251 -6.89 -5.81 21.24
C LYS A 251 -6.99 -4.66 20.26
N LYS A 252 -7.57 -3.53 20.66
CA LYS A 252 -7.56 -2.33 19.84
C LYS A 252 -6.13 -1.94 19.48
N ILE A 253 -5.89 -1.73 18.19
CA ILE A 253 -4.60 -1.26 17.66
C ILE A 253 -4.55 0.26 17.79
N ASN A 254 -3.47 0.77 18.32
CA ASN A 254 -3.20 2.20 18.46
C ASN A 254 -1.97 2.61 17.62
N PRO A 255 -1.68 3.92 17.45
CA PRO A 255 -0.54 4.37 16.67
C PRO A 255 0.82 3.80 17.09
N GLU A 256 1.02 3.53 18.39
CA GLU A 256 2.26 2.92 18.89
C GLU A 256 2.38 1.45 18.46
N ASP A 257 1.27 0.70 18.46
CA ASP A 257 1.26 -0.68 17.97
C ASP A 257 1.62 -0.72 16.48
N VAL A 258 1.07 0.19 15.67
CA VAL A 258 1.38 0.29 14.24
C VAL A 258 2.85 0.63 14.03
N LYS A 259 3.37 1.64 14.75
CA LYS A 259 4.79 2.00 14.69
C LYS A 259 5.68 0.83 15.06
N TYR A 260 5.35 0.11 16.14
CA TYR A 260 6.10 -1.07 16.59
C TYR A 260 6.18 -2.13 15.50
N VAL A 261 5.02 -2.50 14.92
CA VAL A 261 4.92 -3.52 13.88
C VAL A 261 5.72 -3.11 12.63
N LEU A 262 5.52 -1.88 12.13
CA LEU A 262 6.19 -1.38 10.92
C LEU A 262 7.68 -1.10 11.12
N SER A 263 8.15 -1.05 12.35
CA SER A 263 9.59 -0.89 12.68
C SER A 263 10.27 -2.22 13.05
N SER A 264 9.57 -3.33 12.94
CA SER A 264 10.02 -4.62 13.46
C SER A 264 11.06 -5.32 12.60
N HIS A 265 11.88 -6.12 13.26
CA HIS A 265 12.93 -6.95 12.69
C HIS A 265 12.86 -8.40 13.17
N TYR A 266 11.66 -8.91 13.39
CA TYR A 266 11.38 -10.25 13.94
C TYR A 266 11.79 -10.44 15.40
N GLN A 267 11.90 -9.37 16.18
CA GLN A 267 12.26 -9.45 17.61
C GLN A 267 11.31 -10.39 18.36
N GLY A 268 11.88 -11.19 19.25
CA GLY A 268 11.14 -12.23 19.97
C GLY A 268 10.95 -13.54 19.19
N THR A 269 11.54 -13.67 18.01
CA THR A 269 11.54 -14.90 17.20
C THR A 269 12.97 -15.40 16.92
N PRO A 270 13.17 -16.65 16.49
CA PRO A 270 14.49 -17.14 16.08
C PRO A 270 15.10 -16.41 14.87
N TYR A 271 14.32 -15.62 14.14
CA TYR A 271 14.70 -14.96 12.89
C TYR A 271 15.25 -13.54 13.10
N ASP A 272 15.21 -13.05 14.34
CA ASP A 272 15.73 -11.73 14.70
C ASP A 272 17.23 -11.63 14.39
N PRO A 273 17.67 -10.74 13.49
CA PRO A 273 19.08 -10.58 13.15
C PRO A 273 19.96 -10.14 14.34
N TYR A 274 19.36 -9.52 15.35
CA TYR A 274 20.05 -9.01 16.53
C TYR A 274 19.94 -9.92 17.76
N ALA A 275 19.24 -11.06 17.65
CA ALA A 275 19.03 -11.96 18.76
C ALA A 275 20.36 -12.56 19.28
N SER A 276 20.42 -12.76 20.60
CA SER A 276 21.47 -13.55 21.27
C SER A 276 21.04 -15.01 21.56
N TYR A 277 19.81 -15.37 21.19
CA TYR A 277 19.16 -16.68 21.40
C TYR A 277 18.83 -17.36 20.08
N GLY A 278 18.46 -18.64 20.14
CA GLY A 278 18.14 -19.45 18.97
C GLY A 278 19.34 -19.81 18.11
N ALA A 279 19.10 -20.59 17.06
CA ALA A 279 20.11 -21.03 16.11
C ALA A 279 20.62 -19.84 15.28
N ARG A 280 21.95 -19.72 15.17
CA ARG A 280 22.56 -18.57 14.48
C ARG A 280 22.22 -18.51 13.00
N GLU A 281 22.04 -19.66 12.37
CA GLU A 281 21.68 -19.83 10.96
C GLU A 281 20.30 -19.28 10.60
N ASN A 282 19.40 -19.16 11.59
CA ASN A 282 18.06 -18.60 11.38
C ASN A 282 18.02 -17.07 11.44
N ARG A 283 19.08 -16.43 11.97
CA ARG A 283 19.07 -14.98 12.20
C ARG A 283 19.21 -14.21 10.89
N GLY A 284 18.27 -13.33 10.63
CA GLY A 284 18.30 -12.47 9.44
C GLY A 284 18.11 -13.20 8.12
N VAL A 285 17.54 -14.40 8.14
CA VAL A 285 17.19 -15.14 6.89
C VAL A 285 16.05 -14.47 6.14
N TYR A 286 15.21 -13.70 6.83
CA TYR A 286 14.08 -12.97 6.25
C TYR A 286 14.36 -11.47 6.21
N ARG A 287 13.78 -10.79 5.21
CA ARG A 287 13.81 -9.35 5.14
C ARG A 287 13.00 -8.72 6.29
N SER A 288 13.68 -7.91 7.10
CA SER A 288 13.01 -7.15 8.16
C SER A 288 11.99 -6.16 7.62
N ILE A 289 10.94 -5.85 8.39
CA ILE A 289 9.94 -4.83 8.09
C ILE A 289 10.59 -3.46 8.23
N GLY A 290 11.09 -3.13 9.43
CA GLY A 290 11.87 -1.92 9.68
C GLY A 290 13.35 -2.15 9.35
N ILE A 291 13.85 -1.45 8.37
CA ILE A 291 15.26 -1.48 7.97
C ILE A 291 15.89 -0.11 8.06
N ASN A 292 17.22 -0.06 8.15
CA ASN A 292 17.98 1.19 8.31
C ASN A 292 17.90 2.15 7.11
N ARG A 293 17.42 1.67 5.97
CA ARG A 293 17.24 2.46 4.74
C ARG A 293 15.79 2.89 4.49
N ASN A 294 14.87 2.64 5.42
CA ASN A 294 13.53 3.21 5.31
C ASN A 294 13.63 4.72 5.26
N ASP A 295 12.94 5.34 4.33
CA ASP A 295 12.90 6.79 4.23
C ASP A 295 12.00 7.38 5.31
N PHE A 296 10.81 6.81 5.48
CA PHE A 296 9.90 7.15 6.57
C PHE A 296 8.89 6.03 6.82
N VAL A 297 8.18 6.13 7.93
CA VAL A 297 6.91 5.45 8.20
C VAL A 297 5.83 6.51 8.40
N ALA A 298 4.68 6.27 7.82
CA ALA A 298 3.53 7.13 8.00
C ALA A 298 2.31 6.34 8.46
N LEU A 299 1.46 7.02 9.21
CA LEU A 299 0.18 6.51 9.69
C LEU A 299 -0.85 7.61 9.55
N ILE A 300 -1.97 7.32 8.90
CA ILE A 300 -3.14 8.20 8.87
C ILE A 300 -4.13 7.68 9.90
N GLN A 301 -4.48 8.55 10.86
CA GLN A 301 -5.43 8.23 11.90
C GLN A 301 -6.67 9.13 11.76
N LEU A 302 -7.84 8.50 11.67
CA LEU A 302 -9.14 9.17 11.68
C LEU A 302 -9.82 8.98 13.03
N ARG A 303 -10.30 10.06 13.62
CA ARG A 303 -10.88 10.10 14.97
C ARG A 303 -12.26 10.77 14.92
N PRO A 304 -13.31 10.06 14.48
CA PRO A 304 -14.63 10.62 14.22
C PRO A 304 -15.29 11.27 15.46
N ASP A 305 -14.87 10.87 16.65
CA ASP A 305 -15.41 11.38 17.92
C ASP A 305 -14.83 12.75 18.33
N LEU A 306 -13.84 13.26 17.59
CA LEU A 306 -13.21 14.56 17.85
C LEU A 306 -13.83 15.67 16.99
N PRO A 307 -13.66 16.96 17.37
CA PRO A 307 -14.01 18.09 16.51
C PRO A 307 -13.34 17.98 15.14
N ALA A 308 -14.01 18.45 14.08
CA ALA A 308 -13.58 18.29 12.69
C ALA A 308 -12.10 18.66 12.45
N ASP A 309 -11.63 19.74 13.06
CA ASP A 309 -10.23 20.19 12.94
C ASP A 309 -9.20 19.25 13.56
N LEU A 310 -9.65 18.31 14.39
CA LEU A 310 -8.78 17.34 15.08
C LEU A 310 -9.03 15.90 14.64
N GLN A 311 -9.97 15.66 13.73
CA GLN A 311 -10.36 14.30 13.33
C GLN A 311 -9.27 13.56 12.56
N ALA A 312 -8.64 14.26 11.62
CA ALA A 312 -7.71 13.64 10.67
C ALA A 312 -6.27 14.07 10.96
N VAL A 313 -5.42 13.11 11.25
CA VAL A 313 -4.00 13.34 11.53
C VAL A 313 -3.13 12.32 10.82
N GLU A 314 -2.06 12.83 10.24
CA GLU A 314 -0.97 12.06 9.65
C GLU A 314 0.22 12.07 10.61
N TRP A 315 0.69 10.89 10.98
CA TRP A 315 1.86 10.70 11.82
C TRP A 315 3.04 10.28 10.94
N VAL A 316 4.17 10.96 11.09
CA VAL A 316 5.37 10.69 10.28
C VAL A 316 6.58 10.51 11.18
N ALA A 317 7.33 9.42 10.94
CA ALA A 317 8.66 9.23 11.50
C ALA A 317 9.66 8.92 10.38
N TYR A 318 10.80 9.58 10.36
CA TYR A 318 11.84 9.38 9.35
C TYR A 318 12.89 8.36 9.76
N ALA A 319 13.56 7.79 8.77
CA ALA A 319 14.73 6.90 8.91
C ALA A 319 14.44 5.64 9.75
N SER A 320 15.29 5.32 10.72
CA SER A 320 15.16 4.14 11.59
C SER A 320 13.95 4.28 12.52
N ASN A 321 12.78 3.92 12.04
CA ASN A 321 11.48 4.16 12.66
C ASN A 321 11.38 3.73 14.12
N ALA A 322 12.05 2.62 14.49
CA ALA A 322 12.04 2.09 15.86
C ALA A 322 12.55 3.09 16.89
N LEU A 323 13.52 3.92 16.52
CA LEU A 323 14.22 4.85 17.41
C LEU A 323 13.70 6.28 17.33
N ASN A 324 12.98 6.63 16.25
CA ASN A 324 12.56 7.99 15.97
C ASN A 324 11.13 8.27 16.44
N ALA A 325 10.89 9.50 16.86
CA ALA A 325 9.56 9.95 17.25
C ALA A 325 8.65 10.10 16.01
N MET A 326 7.37 9.77 16.14
CA MET A 326 6.35 10.15 15.19
C MET A 326 5.86 11.56 15.47
N VAL A 327 5.79 12.38 14.44
CA VAL A 327 5.31 13.76 14.50
C VAL A 327 3.92 13.84 13.86
N PRO A 328 2.92 14.44 14.54
CA PRO A 328 1.57 14.59 14.01
C PRO A 328 1.45 15.82 13.09
N PHE A 329 0.76 15.62 11.96
CA PHE A 329 0.34 16.67 11.04
C PHE A 329 -1.17 16.58 10.85
N TYR A 330 -1.91 17.61 11.27
CA TYR A 330 -3.36 17.64 11.06
C TYR A 330 -3.68 17.99 9.60
N ALA A 331 -4.70 17.34 9.04
CA ALA A 331 -5.08 17.53 7.64
C ALA A 331 -5.52 18.97 7.28
N ASN A 332 -5.91 19.76 8.28
CA ASN A 332 -6.35 21.15 8.12
C ASN A 332 -5.25 22.20 8.30
N VAL A 333 -3.98 21.80 8.53
CA VAL A 333 -2.88 22.79 8.66
C VAL A 333 -2.64 23.52 7.35
N GLU A 334 -2.33 24.81 7.44
CA GLU A 334 -2.01 25.64 6.27
C GLU A 334 -0.53 25.62 5.92
N THR A 335 0.31 25.42 6.91
CA THR A 335 1.78 25.41 6.76
C THR A 335 2.41 24.37 7.66
N THR A 336 3.55 23.87 7.24
CA THR A 336 4.41 22.98 8.05
C THR A 336 5.64 23.76 8.53
N PRO A 337 6.04 23.65 9.81
CA PRO A 337 7.27 24.27 10.29
C PRO A 337 8.48 23.92 9.43
N ALA A 338 9.34 24.89 9.15
CA ALA A 338 10.50 24.71 8.28
C ALA A 338 11.42 23.55 8.72
N TYR A 339 11.56 23.34 10.02
CA TYR A 339 12.34 22.24 10.60
C TYR A 339 11.81 20.85 10.17
N LEU A 340 10.48 20.70 10.03
CA LEU A 340 9.82 19.45 9.65
C LEU A 340 9.75 19.26 8.14
N ALA A 341 9.59 20.36 7.36
CA ALA A 341 9.40 20.34 5.92
C ALA A 341 10.69 20.61 5.13
N GLY A 342 11.67 21.28 5.73
CA GLY A 342 12.85 21.81 5.06
C GLY A 342 13.99 20.81 4.97
N THR A 343 13.87 19.79 4.11
CA THR A 343 14.97 18.84 3.86
C THR A 343 15.76 19.24 2.61
N THR A 344 17.07 19.21 2.71
CA THR A 344 18.01 19.42 1.59
C THR A 344 18.91 18.20 1.44
N GLY A 345 19.67 18.14 0.35
CA GLY A 345 20.69 17.10 0.14
C GLY A 345 21.91 17.20 1.06
N GLU A 346 22.01 18.25 1.88
CA GLU A 346 23.13 18.47 2.82
C GLU A 346 22.72 18.07 4.21
N VAL A 347 23.60 17.32 4.90
CA VAL A 347 23.41 16.90 6.30
C VAL A 347 23.45 18.13 7.21
N SER A 348 22.40 18.30 8.02
CA SER A 348 22.23 19.47 8.89
C SER A 348 21.44 19.11 10.14
N THR A 349 21.69 19.81 11.24
CA THR A 349 20.86 19.76 12.46
C THR A 349 19.57 20.61 12.33
N ASP A 350 19.39 21.35 11.25
CA ASP A 350 18.26 22.23 11.02
C ASP A 350 17.09 21.53 10.32
N SER A 351 17.17 20.20 10.13
CA SER A 351 16.15 19.36 9.49
C SER A 351 15.82 18.15 10.35
N PHE A 352 14.54 17.94 10.62
CA PHE A 352 14.05 16.77 11.35
C PHE A 352 14.46 15.45 10.66
N TYR A 353 14.44 15.41 9.34
CA TYR A 353 14.89 14.25 8.57
C TYR A 353 16.35 13.89 8.88
N TRP A 354 17.27 14.85 8.78
CA TRP A 354 18.70 14.59 9.03
C TRP A 354 18.99 14.28 10.50
N VAL A 355 18.34 14.98 11.43
CA VAL A 355 18.48 14.65 12.87
C VAL A 355 17.98 13.24 13.16
N SER A 356 16.92 12.81 12.51
CA SER A 356 16.41 11.43 12.64
C SER A 356 17.35 10.37 12.05
N ARG A 357 18.16 10.74 11.06
CA ARG A 357 19.12 9.80 10.43
C ARG A 357 20.49 9.76 11.13
N MET A 358 20.87 10.80 11.86
CA MET A 358 22.11 10.84 12.65
C MET A 358 22.01 10.01 13.92
#